data_55e015a7f1b72ae0f66a01f6d99b51b5
#
_entry.id   55e015a7f1b72ae0f66a01f6d99b51b5
#
_cell.length_a   1.000
_cell.length_b   1.000
_cell.length_c   1.000
_cell.angle_alpha   90.00
_cell.angle_beta   90.00
_cell.angle_gamma   90.00
#
_symmetry.space_group_name_H-M   'P 1'
#
loop_
_entity.id
_entity.type
_entity.pdbx_description
1 polymer ?
#
loop_
_entity_poly.entity_id
_entity_poly.type
_entity_poly.pdbx_seq_one_letter_code
_entity_poly.pdbx_strand_id
1 'polypeptide(L)'
;MNRIFKSNNYFGQFLILIGILLLIPLITVIFYPEDISQMYAFVIPAVWAIILGLCICYIRPKRKSPQNWRSSIHEGSLTVLYAWLIGIILGAMPFVISGQLTFVQALFEAVSGWTTTGLSVVDVTKVNHLFQFHRCFMQFCGGLGFIMMILFFVQENQAANLYNAEGHPDRLEPRLINTVRMIFGIYFVSLVLGSILYYIFGMNWFDSIFHAMCSL
;
A
#
# COMPACT_ATOMS: atom_id res chain seq x y z
N MET A 1 12.05 -5.00 17.00
CA MET A 1 11.30 -5.36 15.79
C MET A 1 10.40 -6.59 15.98
N ASN A 2 10.82 -7.68 16.62
CA ASN A 2 10.00 -8.91 16.79
C ASN A 2 8.71 -8.80 17.64
N ARG A 3 8.52 -7.76 18.47
CA ARG A 3 7.32 -7.61 19.31
C ARG A 3 6.11 -7.05 18.55
N ILE A 4 6.33 -6.19 17.57
CA ILE A 4 5.29 -5.49 16.81
C ILE A 4 4.55 -6.49 15.91
N PHE A 5 5.28 -7.35 15.20
CA PHE A 5 4.71 -8.36 14.30
C PHE A 5 4.14 -9.60 15.02
N LYS A 6 4.42 -9.77 16.32
CA LYS A 6 3.77 -10.78 17.17
C LYS A 6 2.48 -10.31 17.84
N SER A 7 2.12 -9.03 17.69
CA SER A 7 0.88 -8.49 18.20
C SER A 7 -0.26 -8.89 17.27
N ASN A 8 -1.35 -9.48 17.80
CA ASN A 8 -2.59 -9.75 17.04
C ASN A 8 -3.39 -8.47 16.71
N ASN A 9 -2.74 -7.32 16.67
CA ASN A 9 -3.35 -6.03 16.37
C ASN A 9 -3.10 -5.66 14.90
N TYR A 10 -3.81 -6.31 14.00
CA TYR A 10 -3.72 -6.04 12.55
C TYR A 10 -3.89 -4.56 12.21
N PHE A 11 -4.79 -3.87 12.89
CA PHE A 11 -5.04 -2.44 12.67
C PHE A 11 -3.80 -1.57 12.88
N GLY A 12 -3.07 -1.78 13.97
CA GLY A 12 -1.82 -1.05 14.22
C GLY A 12 -0.72 -1.41 13.22
N GLN A 13 -0.64 -2.67 12.82
CA GLN A 13 0.31 -3.12 11.80
C GLN A 13 0.02 -2.50 10.43
N PHE A 14 -1.27 -2.35 10.06
CA PHE A 14 -1.69 -1.66 8.85
C PHE A 14 -1.28 -0.20 8.83
N LEU A 15 -1.53 0.51 9.93
CA LEU A 15 -1.13 1.92 10.04
C LEU A 15 0.38 2.10 9.84
N ILE A 16 1.18 1.22 10.47
CA ILE A 16 2.64 1.26 10.31
C ILE A 16 3.02 0.98 8.85
N LEU A 17 2.42 -0.05 8.24
CA LEU A 17 2.71 -0.41 6.85
C LEU A 17 2.39 0.74 5.90
N ILE A 18 1.18 1.31 5.98
CA ILE A 18 0.78 2.43 5.12
C ILE A 18 1.67 3.65 5.37
N GLY A 19 2.01 3.94 6.64
CA GLY A 19 2.96 5.01 6.94
C GLY A 19 4.32 4.82 6.28
N ILE A 20 4.84 3.59 6.25
CA ILE A 20 6.08 3.26 5.53
C ILE A 20 5.89 3.42 4.01
N LEU A 21 4.78 2.93 3.46
CA LEU A 21 4.47 3.05 2.03
C LEU A 21 4.38 4.51 1.58
N LEU A 22 3.85 5.42 2.43
CA LEU A 22 3.81 6.85 2.14
C LEU A 22 5.19 7.51 2.07
N LEU A 23 6.22 6.92 2.66
CA LEU A 23 7.60 7.43 2.57
C LEU A 23 8.32 6.98 1.30
N ILE A 24 7.88 5.91 0.64
CA ILE A 24 8.55 5.39 -0.55
C ILE A 24 8.59 6.40 -1.71
N PRO A 25 7.51 7.16 -2.01
CA PRO A 25 7.57 8.18 -3.05
C PRO A 25 8.65 9.24 -2.86
N LEU A 26 9.10 9.48 -1.62
CA LEU A 26 10.18 10.44 -1.35
C LEU A 26 11.51 10.09 -2.04
N ILE A 27 11.66 8.85 -2.51
CA ILE A 27 12.85 8.45 -3.28
C ILE A 27 12.97 9.28 -4.59
N THR A 28 11.84 9.76 -5.14
CA THR A 28 11.86 10.58 -6.36
C THR A 28 12.56 11.92 -6.16
N VAL A 29 12.57 12.45 -4.94
CA VAL A 29 13.22 13.72 -4.60
C VAL A 29 14.73 13.65 -4.78
N ILE A 30 15.33 12.45 -4.72
CA ILE A 30 16.76 12.24 -4.98
C ILE A 30 17.08 12.58 -6.45
N PHE A 31 16.14 12.30 -7.35
CA PHE A 31 16.31 12.53 -8.79
C PHE A 31 15.72 13.86 -9.24
N TYR A 32 14.74 14.39 -8.51
CA TYR A 32 14.03 15.64 -8.77
C TYR A 32 14.05 16.54 -7.51
N PRO A 33 15.18 17.21 -7.22
CA PRO A 33 15.34 18.02 -6.00
C PRO A 33 14.36 19.20 -5.88
N GLU A 34 13.78 19.63 -7.01
CA GLU A 34 12.73 20.66 -7.06
C GLU A 34 11.47 20.29 -6.25
N ASP A 35 11.20 19.01 -6.11
CA ASP A 35 10.03 18.49 -5.37
C ASP A 35 10.23 18.48 -3.85
N ILE A 36 11.42 18.85 -3.34
CA ILE A 36 11.76 18.84 -1.91
C ILE A 36 10.78 19.68 -1.07
N SER A 37 10.28 20.75 -1.66
CA SER A 37 9.32 21.64 -1.02
C SER A 37 7.98 20.97 -0.69
N GLN A 38 7.66 19.85 -1.32
CA GLN A 38 6.41 19.10 -1.14
C GLN A 38 6.55 17.86 -0.24
N MET A 39 7.77 17.55 0.24
CA MET A 39 8.03 16.38 1.08
C MET A 39 7.18 16.35 2.36
N TYR A 40 6.92 17.55 2.95
CA TYR A 40 6.14 17.64 4.20
C TYR A 40 4.76 17.02 4.06
N ALA A 41 4.15 17.08 2.88
CA ALA A 41 2.83 16.54 2.62
C ALA A 41 2.78 14.99 2.77
N PHE A 42 3.91 14.32 2.60
CA PHE A 42 4.07 12.88 2.77
C PHE A 42 4.57 12.53 4.18
N VAL A 43 5.54 13.27 4.68
CA VAL A 43 6.18 12.98 5.97
C VAL A 43 5.18 13.15 7.13
N ILE A 44 4.35 14.20 7.11
CA ILE A 44 3.38 14.44 8.19
C ILE A 44 2.41 13.25 8.35
N PRO A 45 1.63 12.83 7.33
CA PRO A 45 0.69 11.71 7.50
C PRO A 45 1.42 10.38 7.74
N ALA A 46 2.60 10.17 7.17
CA ALA A 46 3.39 8.97 7.40
C ALA A 46 3.82 8.82 8.87
N VAL A 47 4.38 9.89 9.45
CA VAL A 47 4.82 9.90 10.85
C VAL A 47 3.63 9.70 11.79
N TRP A 48 2.52 10.40 11.55
CA TRP A 48 1.29 10.21 12.34
C TRP A 48 0.76 8.77 12.26
N ALA A 49 0.71 8.18 11.07
CA ALA A 49 0.28 6.81 10.88
C ALA A 49 1.20 5.81 11.62
N ILE A 50 2.51 6.00 11.55
CA ILE A 50 3.49 5.14 12.24
C ILE A 50 3.36 5.28 13.75
N ILE A 51 3.29 6.50 14.29
CA ILE A 51 3.17 6.74 15.73
C ILE A 51 1.87 6.13 16.27
N LEU A 52 0.72 6.39 15.61
CA LEU A 52 -0.57 5.81 16.00
C LEU A 52 -0.55 4.28 15.92
N GLY A 53 0.03 3.73 14.86
CA GLY A 53 0.18 2.29 14.69
C GLY A 53 1.03 1.66 15.79
N LEU A 54 2.15 2.26 16.15
CA LEU A 54 3.00 1.84 17.26
C LEU A 54 2.26 1.92 18.60
N CYS A 55 1.57 3.02 18.87
CA CYS A 55 0.77 3.19 20.09
C CYS A 55 -0.30 2.08 20.22
N ILE A 56 -1.02 1.79 19.14
CA ILE A 56 -2.06 0.75 19.15
C ILE A 56 -1.44 -0.64 19.36
N CYS A 57 -0.31 -0.94 18.72
CA CYS A 57 0.38 -2.20 18.91
C CYS A 57 0.95 -2.37 20.34
N TYR A 58 1.33 -1.26 20.97
CA TYR A 58 1.92 -1.28 22.32
C TYR A 58 0.86 -1.33 23.42
N ILE A 59 -0.22 -0.56 23.29
CA ILE A 59 -1.25 -0.38 24.34
C ILE A 59 -2.23 -1.55 24.39
N ARG A 60 -2.57 -2.17 23.26
CA ARG A 60 -3.53 -3.28 23.24
C ARG A 60 -2.85 -4.60 23.60
N PRO A 61 -3.29 -5.28 24.68
CA PRO A 61 -2.77 -6.59 25.05
C PRO A 61 -3.09 -7.62 23.96
N LYS A 62 -2.27 -8.68 23.89
CA LYS A 62 -2.45 -9.81 22.98
C LYS A 62 -3.89 -10.33 23.07
N ARG A 63 -4.65 -10.17 22.00
CA ARG A 63 -5.97 -10.80 21.89
C ARG A 63 -5.77 -12.31 21.81
N LYS A 64 -6.52 -13.07 22.63
CA LYS A 64 -6.55 -14.53 22.50
C LYS A 64 -7.09 -14.87 21.12
N SER A 65 -6.48 -15.82 20.45
CA SER A 65 -6.96 -16.35 19.17
C SER A 65 -8.45 -16.73 19.27
N PRO A 66 -9.31 -16.32 18.32
CA PRO A 66 -10.71 -16.69 18.36
C PRO A 66 -10.83 -18.22 18.30
N GLN A 67 -11.61 -18.78 19.24
CA GLN A 67 -11.80 -20.25 19.34
C GLN A 67 -12.72 -20.81 18.26
N ASN A 68 -13.48 -19.99 17.56
CA ASN A 68 -14.47 -20.41 16.56
C ASN A 68 -14.13 -19.90 15.16
N TRP A 69 -14.21 -20.79 14.17
CA TRP A 69 -14.03 -20.51 12.74
C TRP A 69 -14.86 -19.31 12.22
N ARG A 70 -16.15 -19.22 12.58
CA ARG A 70 -17.03 -18.12 12.13
C ARG A 70 -16.59 -16.75 12.67
N SER A 71 -16.13 -16.67 13.90
CA SER A 71 -15.61 -15.41 14.47
C SER A 71 -14.30 -14.99 13.82
N SER A 72 -13.48 -15.94 13.36
CA SER A 72 -12.23 -15.69 12.66
C SER A 72 -12.44 -15.03 11.29
N ILE A 73 -13.43 -15.50 10.50
CA ILE A 73 -13.75 -14.92 9.18
C ILE A 73 -14.31 -13.50 9.34
N HIS A 74 -15.25 -13.29 10.25
CA HIS A 74 -15.85 -11.98 10.48
C HIS A 74 -14.80 -10.95 10.93
N GLU A 75 -13.90 -11.32 11.83
CA GLU A 75 -12.81 -10.46 12.27
C GLU A 75 -11.81 -10.17 11.12
N GLY A 76 -11.55 -11.15 10.28
CA GLY A 76 -10.72 -10.99 9.08
C GLY A 76 -11.34 -9.98 8.10
N SER A 77 -12.61 -10.15 7.76
CA SER A 77 -13.32 -9.26 6.81
C SER A 77 -13.39 -7.82 7.31
N LEU A 78 -13.66 -7.60 8.61
CA LEU A 78 -13.62 -6.27 9.20
C LEU A 78 -12.21 -5.66 9.15
N THR A 79 -11.19 -6.47 9.35
CA THR A 79 -9.80 -6.01 9.27
C THR A 79 -9.45 -5.54 7.87
N VAL A 80 -9.89 -6.28 6.84
CA VAL A 80 -9.72 -5.90 5.43
C VAL A 80 -10.44 -4.59 5.14
N LEU A 81 -11.70 -4.47 5.54
CA LEU A 81 -12.48 -3.23 5.34
C LEU A 81 -11.78 -2.01 5.96
N TYR A 82 -11.34 -2.14 7.21
CA TYR A 82 -10.61 -1.05 7.88
C TYR A 82 -9.28 -0.73 7.19
N ALA A 83 -8.57 -1.74 6.69
CA ALA A 83 -7.32 -1.52 5.95
C ALA A 83 -7.55 -0.68 4.69
N TRP A 84 -8.57 -1.01 3.91
CA TRP A 84 -8.96 -0.26 2.72
C TRP A 84 -9.33 1.19 3.06
N LEU A 85 -10.21 1.40 4.06
CA LEU A 85 -10.62 2.74 4.48
C LEU A 85 -9.43 3.59 4.95
N ILE A 86 -8.54 3.02 5.74
CA ILE A 86 -7.35 3.71 6.23
C ILE A 86 -6.39 4.01 5.07
N GLY A 87 -6.17 3.04 4.19
CA GLY A 87 -5.31 3.21 3.02
C GLY A 87 -5.78 4.35 2.14
N ILE A 88 -7.08 4.42 1.86
CA ILE A 88 -7.70 5.49 1.07
C ILE A 88 -7.51 6.85 1.75
N ILE A 89 -7.85 6.96 3.05
CA ILE A 89 -7.74 8.23 3.78
C ILE A 89 -6.29 8.70 3.83
N LEU A 90 -5.36 7.84 4.22
CA LEU A 90 -3.94 8.19 4.31
C LEU A 90 -3.31 8.45 2.94
N GLY A 91 -3.71 7.70 1.90
CA GLY A 91 -3.27 7.93 0.53
C GLY A 91 -3.76 9.25 -0.07
N ALA A 92 -4.93 9.75 0.37
CA ALA A 92 -5.46 11.05 -0.02
C ALA A 92 -4.75 12.23 0.66
N MET A 93 -4.21 12.04 1.88
CA MET A 93 -3.64 13.11 2.70
C MET A 93 -2.54 13.92 2.01
N PRO A 94 -1.59 13.34 1.26
CA PRO A 94 -0.55 14.14 0.58
C PRO A 94 -1.14 15.18 -0.36
N PHE A 95 -2.17 14.84 -1.12
CA PHE A 95 -2.84 15.76 -2.06
C PHE A 95 -3.57 16.90 -1.33
N VAL A 96 -4.20 16.60 -0.19
CA VAL A 96 -4.91 17.59 0.62
C VAL A 96 -3.94 18.53 1.32
N ILE A 97 -2.89 17.98 1.95
CA ILE A 97 -1.91 18.77 2.73
C ILE A 97 -1.10 19.71 1.80
N SER A 98 -0.78 19.24 0.59
CA SER A 98 -0.10 20.08 -0.41
C SER A 98 -1.00 21.16 -1.03
N GLY A 99 -2.33 21.06 -0.84
CA GLY A 99 -3.30 21.97 -1.44
C GLY A 99 -3.54 21.75 -2.94
N GLN A 100 -3.06 20.64 -3.50
CA GLN A 100 -3.23 20.34 -4.93
C GLN A 100 -4.68 19.96 -5.27
N LEU A 101 -5.34 19.23 -4.37
CA LEU A 101 -6.70 18.75 -4.54
C LEU A 101 -7.57 19.09 -3.34
N THR A 102 -8.86 19.28 -3.59
CA THR A 102 -9.86 19.29 -2.53
C THR A 102 -9.96 17.91 -1.87
N PHE A 103 -10.48 17.84 -0.65
CA PHE A 103 -10.61 16.58 0.07
C PHE A 103 -11.36 15.50 -0.72
N VAL A 104 -12.46 15.86 -1.40
CA VAL A 104 -13.27 14.93 -2.19
C VAL A 104 -12.49 14.42 -3.42
N GLN A 105 -11.78 15.32 -4.11
CA GLN A 105 -10.92 14.97 -5.25
C GLN A 105 -9.77 14.06 -4.82
N ALA A 106 -9.13 14.36 -3.70
CA ALA A 106 -8.05 13.56 -3.15
C ALA A 106 -8.53 12.16 -2.73
N LEU A 107 -9.74 12.05 -2.14
CA LEU A 107 -10.36 10.76 -1.86
C LEU A 107 -10.64 9.96 -3.15
N PHE A 108 -11.18 10.62 -4.18
CA PHE A 108 -11.42 9.99 -5.47
C PHE A 108 -10.12 9.45 -6.06
N GLU A 109 -9.06 10.25 -6.04
CA GLU A 109 -7.73 9.88 -6.54
C GLU A 109 -7.14 8.69 -5.77
N ALA A 110 -7.26 8.70 -4.44
CA ALA A 110 -6.79 7.60 -3.60
C ALA A 110 -7.61 6.32 -3.81
N VAL A 111 -8.95 6.41 -3.88
CA VAL A 111 -9.81 5.25 -4.20
C VAL A 111 -9.42 4.67 -5.55
N SER A 112 -9.33 5.52 -6.58
CA SER A 112 -8.96 5.10 -7.94
C SER A 112 -7.59 4.44 -7.99
N GLY A 113 -6.60 4.98 -7.27
CA GLY A 113 -5.28 4.37 -7.16
C GLY A 113 -5.32 3.02 -6.48
N TRP A 114 -5.78 2.97 -5.25
CA TRP A 114 -5.79 1.73 -4.47
C TRP A 114 -6.66 0.61 -5.05
N THR A 115 -7.77 0.93 -5.74
CA THR A 115 -8.63 -0.07 -6.41
C THR A 115 -8.17 -0.40 -7.82
N THR A 116 -7.02 0.09 -8.26
CA THR A 116 -6.48 -0.12 -9.62
C THR A 116 -7.41 0.34 -10.74
N THR A 117 -8.33 1.25 -10.45
CA THR A 117 -9.29 1.77 -11.44
C THR A 117 -8.61 2.68 -12.48
N GLY A 118 -7.57 3.44 -12.06
CA GLY A 118 -6.75 4.27 -12.95
C GLY A 118 -7.37 5.58 -13.42
N LEU A 119 -8.63 5.88 -13.03
CA LEU A 119 -9.26 7.17 -13.33
C LEU A 119 -8.63 8.29 -12.50
N SER A 120 -8.52 9.48 -13.07
CA SER A 120 -7.88 10.62 -12.42
C SER A 120 -8.64 11.92 -12.63
N VAL A 121 -8.64 12.74 -11.57
CA VAL A 121 -9.04 14.15 -11.61
C VAL A 121 -7.83 15.08 -11.64
N VAL A 122 -6.63 14.51 -11.56
CA VAL A 122 -5.36 15.23 -11.58
C VAL A 122 -4.92 15.46 -13.02
N ASP A 123 -4.54 16.68 -13.35
CA ASP A 123 -3.84 16.99 -14.61
C ASP A 123 -2.36 16.52 -14.46
N VAL A 124 -2.10 15.31 -14.94
CA VAL A 124 -0.77 14.66 -14.81
C VAL A 124 0.37 15.44 -15.46
N THR A 125 0.05 16.38 -16.36
CA THR A 125 1.05 17.23 -17.03
C THR A 125 1.54 18.38 -16.16
N LYS A 126 0.81 18.71 -15.10
CA LYS A 126 1.08 19.85 -14.19
C LYS A 126 1.54 19.43 -12.81
N VAL A 127 1.45 18.15 -12.50
CA VAL A 127 1.77 17.61 -11.18
C VAL A 127 3.23 17.18 -11.11
N ASN A 128 3.87 17.45 -9.97
CA ASN A 128 5.24 17.10 -9.68
C ASN A 128 5.49 15.59 -9.76
N HIS A 129 6.70 15.18 -10.08
CA HIS A 129 7.12 13.77 -10.17
C HIS A 129 6.83 12.98 -8.89
N LEU A 130 6.96 13.62 -7.71
CA LEU A 130 6.65 13.03 -6.41
C LEU A 130 5.18 12.54 -6.32
N PHE A 131 4.22 13.36 -6.75
CA PHE A 131 2.80 12.98 -6.72
C PHE A 131 2.42 12.03 -7.86
N GLN A 132 3.03 12.17 -9.03
CA GLN A 132 2.87 11.20 -10.11
C GLN A 132 3.29 9.81 -9.65
N PHE A 133 4.48 9.71 -9.04
CA PHE A 133 4.97 8.45 -8.49
C PHE A 133 4.05 7.91 -7.39
N HIS A 134 3.55 8.76 -6.49
CA HIS A 134 2.62 8.36 -5.44
C HIS A 134 1.35 7.71 -6.01
N ARG A 135 0.75 8.29 -7.04
CA ARG A 135 -0.43 7.72 -7.72
C ARG A 135 -0.16 6.31 -8.24
N CYS A 136 0.90 6.17 -9.02
CA CYS A 136 1.25 4.88 -9.61
C CYS A 136 1.65 3.86 -8.56
N PHE A 137 2.33 4.32 -7.52
CA PHE A 137 2.70 3.47 -6.41
C PHE A 137 1.48 2.96 -5.63
N MET A 138 0.46 3.81 -5.39
CA MET A 138 -0.82 3.36 -4.83
C MET A 138 -1.48 2.30 -5.73
N GLN A 139 -1.50 2.50 -7.05
CA GLN A 139 -2.08 1.55 -8.00
C GLN A 139 -1.33 0.22 -7.99
N PHE A 140 -0.02 0.24 -8.05
CA PHE A 140 0.82 -0.94 -7.96
C PHE A 140 0.62 -1.71 -6.64
N CYS A 141 0.60 -0.99 -5.51
CA CYS A 141 0.33 -1.58 -4.20
C CYS A 141 -1.09 -2.13 -4.09
N GLY A 142 -2.06 -1.46 -4.67
CA GLY A 142 -3.46 -1.90 -4.74
C GLY A 142 -3.60 -3.20 -5.50
N GLY A 143 -2.92 -3.35 -6.64
CA GLY A 143 -2.89 -4.59 -7.42
C GLY A 143 -2.27 -5.77 -6.67
N LEU A 144 -1.24 -5.52 -5.85
CA LEU A 144 -0.70 -6.53 -4.94
C LEU A 144 -1.66 -6.90 -3.80
N GLY A 145 -2.61 -6.03 -3.48
CA GLY A 145 -3.52 -6.15 -2.35
C GLY A 145 -2.86 -5.84 -1.00
N PHE A 146 -3.56 -5.09 -0.15
CA PHE A 146 -3.06 -4.76 1.18
C PHE A 146 -2.76 -5.98 2.04
N ILE A 147 -3.58 -7.01 1.92
CA ILE A 147 -3.43 -8.23 2.72
C ILE A 147 -2.22 -9.01 2.29
N MET A 148 -1.94 -9.08 1.00
CA MET A 148 -0.72 -9.71 0.50
C MET A 148 0.53 -9.04 1.09
N MET A 149 0.55 -7.70 1.20
CA MET A 149 1.66 -6.98 1.81
C MET A 149 1.83 -7.33 3.28
N ILE A 150 0.73 -7.46 4.03
CA ILE A 150 0.80 -7.86 5.44
C ILE A 150 1.22 -9.31 5.57
N LEU A 151 0.69 -10.20 4.74
CA LEU A 151 1.04 -11.61 4.77
C LEU A 151 2.52 -11.87 4.53
N PHE A 152 3.18 -10.97 3.79
CA PHE A 152 4.63 -11.04 3.61
C PHE A 152 5.39 -10.91 4.95
N PHE A 153 4.82 -10.19 5.93
CA PHE A 153 5.43 -9.92 7.23
C PHE A 153 4.88 -10.74 8.39
N VAL A 154 3.75 -11.45 8.23
CA VAL A 154 3.01 -12.14 9.30
C VAL A 154 3.30 -13.64 9.33
N GLN A 155 3.16 -14.27 10.51
CA GLN A 155 3.36 -15.71 10.70
C GLN A 155 2.23 -16.55 10.07
N GLU A 156 2.58 -17.75 9.57
CA GLU A 156 1.72 -18.66 8.78
C GLU A 156 0.33 -18.96 9.35
N ASN A 157 0.19 -19.11 10.68
CA ASN A 157 -1.09 -19.51 11.30
C ASN A 157 -2.20 -18.43 11.25
N GLN A 158 -1.83 -17.17 11.03
CA GLN A 158 -2.76 -16.03 10.99
C GLN A 158 -3.00 -15.57 9.55
N ALA A 159 -2.06 -15.84 8.68
CA ALA A 159 -2.05 -15.44 7.30
C ALA A 159 -3.22 -16.04 6.50
N ALA A 160 -3.56 -17.30 6.73
CA ALA A 160 -4.62 -18.01 6.00
C ALA A 160 -6.01 -17.36 6.15
N ASN A 161 -6.32 -16.85 7.35
CA ASN A 161 -7.62 -16.21 7.61
C ASN A 161 -7.77 -14.87 6.90
N LEU A 162 -6.69 -14.08 6.83
CA LEU A 162 -6.68 -12.79 6.14
C LEU A 162 -6.74 -12.97 4.62
N TYR A 163 -5.98 -13.91 4.08
CA TYR A 163 -5.96 -14.23 2.66
C TYR A 163 -7.33 -14.67 2.13
N ASN A 164 -7.98 -15.57 2.87
CA ASN A 164 -9.33 -16.01 2.52
C ASN A 164 -10.38 -14.90 2.66
N ALA A 165 -10.19 -13.97 3.59
CA ALA A 165 -11.10 -12.83 3.80
C ALA A 165 -11.05 -11.81 2.65
N GLU A 166 -9.94 -11.72 1.92
CA GLU A 166 -9.79 -10.89 0.72
C GLU A 166 -10.39 -11.53 -0.55
N GLY A 167 -10.89 -12.76 -0.46
CA GLY A 167 -11.56 -13.44 -1.56
C GLY A 167 -10.65 -14.30 -2.43
N HIS A 168 -9.51 -14.72 -1.93
CA HIS A 168 -8.58 -15.62 -2.61
C HIS A 168 -8.71 -17.06 -2.11
N PRO A 169 -9.68 -17.87 -2.62
CA PRO A 169 -9.91 -19.23 -2.12
C PRO A 169 -8.84 -20.24 -2.55
N ASP A 170 -8.18 -19.97 -3.67
CA ASP A 170 -7.23 -20.90 -4.28
C ASP A 170 -5.79 -20.55 -3.90
N ARG A 171 -5.01 -21.57 -3.57
CA ARG A 171 -3.59 -21.45 -3.25
C ARG A 171 -2.75 -22.02 -4.38
N LEU A 172 -1.78 -21.25 -4.85
CA LEU A 172 -0.79 -21.72 -5.82
C LEU A 172 0.24 -22.67 -5.19
N GLU A 173 0.42 -22.56 -3.89
CA GLU A 173 1.38 -23.35 -3.10
C GLU A 173 0.73 -23.83 -1.80
N PRO A 174 1.13 -25.02 -1.26
CA PRO A 174 0.62 -25.54 0.01
C PRO A 174 0.87 -24.61 1.20
N ARG A 175 1.96 -23.85 1.15
CA ARG A 175 2.30 -22.83 2.16
C ARG A 175 1.95 -21.45 1.66
N LEU A 176 1.04 -20.78 2.37
CA LEU A 176 0.56 -19.45 2.02
C LEU A 176 1.68 -18.41 1.83
N ILE A 177 2.72 -18.45 2.66
CA ILE A 177 3.88 -17.57 2.55
C ILE A 177 4.61 -17.74 1.21
N ASN A 178 4.74 -18.97 0.72
CA ASN A 178 5.38 -19.21 -0.57
C ASN A 178 4.54 -18.65 -1.71
N THR A 179 3.21 -18.79 -1.64
CA THR A 179 2.27 -18.17 -2.60
C THR A 179 2.46 -16.66 -2.65
N VAL A 180 2.49 -16.00 -1.48
CA VAL A 180 2.69 -14.55 -1.38
C VAL A 180 4.03 -14.13 -1.98
N ARG A 181 5.12 -14.81 -1.61
CA ARG A 181 6.47 -14.53 -2.15
C ARG A 181 6.53 -14.70 -3.67
N MET A 182 5.86 -15.72 -4.19
CA MET A 182 5.81 -15.97 -5.63
C MET A 182 5.06 -14.84 -6.35
N ILE A 183 3.91 -14.39 -5.83
CA ILE A 183 3.15 -13.27 -6.41
C ILE A 183 3.99 -11.99 -6.40
N PHE A 184 4.62 -11.64 -5.27
CA PHE A 184 5.53 -10.49 -5.22
C PHE A 184 6.68 -10.61 -6.22
N GLY A 185 7.25 -11.80 -6.35
CA GLY A 185 8.31 -12.07 -7.33
C GLY A 185 7.85 -11.84 -8.76
N ILE A 186 6.68 -12.35 -9.13
CA ILE A 186 6.09 -12.15 -10.46
C ILE A 186 5.84 -10.65 -10.73
N TYR A 187 5.22 -9.94 -9.78
CA TYR A 187 4.98 -8.51 -9.92
C TYR A 187 6.27 -7.71 -10.07
N PHE A 188 7.29 -8.02 -9.27
CA PHE A 188 8.58 -7.33 -9.36
C PHE A 188 9.30 -7.60 -10.69
N VAL A 189 9.31 -8.85 -11.15
CA VAL A 189 9.90 -9.22 -12.45
C VAL A 189 9.14 -8.55 -13.59
N SER A 190 7.81 -8.56 -13.54
CA SER A 190 6.97 -7.89 -14.55
C SER A 190 7.21 -6.38 -14.58
N LEU A 191 7.36 -5.74 -13.41
CA LEU A 191 7.69 -4.32 -13.30
C LEU A 191 9.03 -4.01 -13.99
N VAL A 192 10.07 -4.79 -13.68
CA VAL A 192 11.40 -4.59 -14.26
C VAL A 192 11.39 -4.81 -15.77
N LEU A 193 10.80 -5.91 -16.23
CA LEU A 193 10.68 -6.21 -17.68
C LEU A 193 9.86 -5.16 -18.41
N GLY A 194 8.72 -4.75 -17.87
CA GLY A 194 7.87 -3.70 -18.44
C GLY A 194 8.61 -2.37 -18.53
N SER A 195 9.32 -1.97 -17.47
CA SER A 195 10.11 -0.73 -17.47
C SER A 195 11.24 -0.76 -18.53
N ILE A 196 11.93 -1.89 -18.67
CA ILE A 196 12.98 -2.05 -19.69
C ILE A 196 12.37 -1.96 -21.10
N LEU A 197 11.23 -2.61 -21.34
CA LEU A 197 10.55 -2.55 -22.64
C LEU A 197 10.14 -1.12 -22.99
N TYR A 198 9.48 -0.40 -22.09
CA TYR A 198 9.09 1.00 -22.32
C TYR A 198 10.30 1.88 -22.59
N TYR A 199 11.40 1.68 -21.86
CA TYR A 199 12.64 2.41 -22.08
C TYR A 199 13.26 2.13 -23.46
N ILE A 200 13.28 0.88 -23.90
CA ILE A 200 13.77 0.49 -25.25
C ILE A 200 12.92 1.11 -26.35
N PHE A 201 11.59 1.24 -26.15
CA PHE A 201 10.68 1.88 -27.09
C PHE A 201 10.72 3.42 -27.06
N GLY A 202 11.66 4.03 -26.32
CA GLY A 202 11.96 5.45 -26.39
C GLY A 202 11.35 6.31 -25.28
N MET A 203 10.74 5.71 -24.27
CA MET A 203 10.34 6.46 -23.07
C MET A 203 11.54 6.83 -22.22
N ASN A 204 11.46 7.96 -21.50
CA ASN A 204 12.46 8.27 -20.50
C ASN A 204 12.38 7.27 -19.32
N TRP A 205 13.44 7.19 -18.51
CA TRP A 205 13.55 6.20 -17.45
C TRP A 205 12.44 6.32 -16.39
N PHE A 206 12.05 7.56 -16.04
CA PHE A 206 11.00 7.80 -15.04
C PHE A 206 9.63 7.37 -15.57
N ASP A 207 9.26 7.82 -16.76
CA ASP A 207 7.97 7.45 -17.38
C ASP A 207 7.90 5.95 -17.64
N SER A 208 9.00 5.30 -17.97
CA SER A 208 9.07 3.85 -18.17
C SER A 208 8.67 3.08 -16.90
N ILE A 209 9.21 3.47 -15.74
CA ILE A 209 8.86 2.88 -14.44
C ILE A 209 7.41 3.22 -14.07
N PHE A 210 7.02 4.47 -14.24
CA PHE A 210 5.69 4.98 -13.98
C PHE A 210 4.63 4.19 -14.76
N HIS A 211 4.77 4.07 -16.07
CA HIS A 211 3.82 3.34 -16.91
C HIS A 211 3.83 1.84 -16.63
N ALA A 212 4.97 1.23 -16.35
CA ALA A 212 5.04 -0.17 -15.95
C ALA A 212 4.30 -0.43 -14.63
N MET A 213 4.40 0.47 -13.64
CA MET A 213 3.64 0.37 -12.38
C MET A 213 2.13 0.50 -12.59
N CYS A 214 1.70 1.40 -13.49
CA CYS A 214 0.28 1.61 -13.79
C CYS A 214 -0.33 0.50 -14.65
N SER A 215 0.47 -0.26 -15.40
CA SER A 215 -0.01 -1.35 -16.25
C SER A 215 -0.16 -2.70 -15.55
N LEU A 216 0.36 -2.83 -14.34
CA LEU A 216 0.28 -4.01 -13.45
C LEU A 216 -0.85 -3.89 -12.45
#